data_db3a88946545c0c7cadb89b138725b45
#
_entry.id   db3a88946545c0c7cadb89b138725b45
#
_cell.length_a   1.000
_cell.length_b   1.000
_cell.length_c   1.000
_cell.angle_alpha   90.00
_cell.angle_beta   90.00
_cell.angle_gamma   90.00
#
_symmetry.space_group_name_H-M   'P 1'
#
loop_
_entity.id
_entity.type
_entity.pdbx_description
1 polymer ?
#
loop_
_entity_poly.entity_id
_entity_poly.type
_entity_poly.pdbx_seq_one_letter_code
_entity_poly.pdbx_strand_id
1 'polypeptide(L)'
;RQNPINQFDELKEKNIAISRGTVIDYATDLLCEKYGIKSGEINKPEIAQIPLRLNMLQYGQIEATFLPDPFAAIAMKNGNKSLISTRELNIHLTGTAFTETALKEKRKEITALIKGYNLGVKHIQACSPKELNLLLTEAAGIPDYIAKLILLPSYTPAKRPDEQDIRQTIKWLRNKNKIPDNYQGENLIDTTFLPRTMNTSANRHAKR
;
A
#
# COMPACT_ATOMS: atom_id res chain seq x y z
N ARG A 1 -20.56 -2.87 23.44
CA ARG A 1 -19.93 -2.84 22.10
C ARG A 1 -21.06 -2.84 21.07
N GLN A 2 -21.00 -1.89 20.11
CA GLN A 2 -21.91 -1.88 18.96
C GLN A 2 -21.80 -3.23 18.23
N ASN A 3 -22.84 -3.62 17.49
CA ASN A 3 -22.84 -4.86 16.71
C ASN A 3 -21.57 -4.92 15.84
N PRO A 4 -20.85 -6.04 15.83
CA PRO A 4 -19.61 -6.15 15.06
C PRO A 4 -19.92 -6.00 13.56
N ILE A 5 -19.22 -5.08 12.89
CA ILE A 5 -19.27 -4.95 11.43
C ILE A 5 -18.57 -6.17 10.83
N ASN A 6 -19.26 -6.89 9.96
CA ASN A 6 -18.78 -8.14 9.38
C ASN A 6 -18.52 -8.04 7.88
N GLN A 7 -19.17 -7.11 7.20
CA GLN A 7 -19.07 -6.91 5.75
C GLN A 7 -18.85 -5.43 5.45
N PHE A 8 -18.29 -5.14 4.27
CA PHE A 8 -17.93 -3.77 3.90
C PHE A 8 -19.14 -2.87 3.67
N ASP A 9 -20.26 -3.41 3.21
CA ASP A 9 -21.50 -2.67 2.99
C ASP A 9 -22.18 -2.18 4.28
N GLU A 10 -21.90 -2.84 5.42
CA GLU A 10 -22.34 -2.40 6.74
C GLU A 10 -21.65 -1.09 7.21
N LEU A 11 -20.64 -0.61 6.47
CA LEU A 11 -19.94 0.65 6.73
C LEU A 11 -20.72 1.88 6.27
N LYS A 12 -21.87 1.73 5.60
CA LYS A 12 -22.73 2.86 5.27
C LYS A 12 -23.11 3.64 6.53
N GLU A 13 -23.07 4.97 6.42
CA GLU A 13 -23.33 5.92 7.51
C GLU A 13 -22.36 5.83 8.71
N LYS A 14 -21.27 5.08 8.57
CA LYS A 14 -20.23 4.93 9.60
C LYS A 14 -19.05 5.88 9.38
N ASN A 15 -18.25 6.07 10.45
CA ASN A 15 -17.03 6.85 10.40
C ASN A 15 -15.86 5.95 10.01
N ILE A 16 -15.33 6.16 8.83
CA ILE A 16 -14.09 5.52 8.35
C ILE A 16 -12.97 6.56 8.40
N ALA A 17 -12.12 6.48 9.41
CA ALA A 17 -11.02 7.43 9.54
C ALA A 17 -10.00 7.26 8.42
N ILE A 18 -9.64 8.39 7.81
CA ILE A 18 -8.69 8.46 6.70
C ILE A 18 -7.58 9.47 6.97
N SER A 19 -6.58 9.48 6.09
CA SER A 19 -5.65 10.59 5.90
C SER A 19 -5.78 11.04 4.45
N ARG A 20 -6.30 12.25 4.24
CA ARG A 20 -6.70 12.76 2.91
C ARG A 20 -5.51 12.86 1.96
N GLY A 21 -5.75 12.48 0.70
CA GLY A 21 -4.74 12.53 -0.36
C GLY A 21 -3.62 11.51 -0.20
N THR A 22 -3.79 10.51 0.67
CA THR A 22 -2.84 9.40 0.86
C THR A 22 -3.38 8.10 0.30
N VAL A 23 -2.56 7.05 0.36
CA VAL A 23 -2.95 5.68 0.01
C VAL A 23 -4.19 5.20 0.77
N ILE A 24 -4.41 5.68 1.99
CA ILE A 24 -5.57 5.33 2.83
C ILE A 24 -6.87 5.89 2.25
N ASP A 25 -6.86 7.16 1.84
CA ASP A 25 -8.00 7.80 1.19
C ASP A 25 -8.32 7.11 -0.16
N TYR A 26 -7.27 6.86 -0.96
CA TYR A 26 -7.39 6.16 -2.23
C TYR A 26 -7.97 4.75 -2.09
N ALA A 27 -7.42 3.93 -1.19
CA ALA A 27 -7.92 2.57 -0.95
C ALA A 27 -9.37 2.58 -0.43
N THR A 28 -9.72 3.55 0.42
CA THR A 28 -11.11 3.69 0.89
C THR A 28 -12.06 4.00 -0.26
N ASP A 29 -11.70 4.94 -1.16
CA ASP A 29 -12.54 5.26 -2.32
C ASP A 29 -12.69 4.07 -3.28
N LEU A 30 -11.60 3.35 -3.57
CA LEU A 30 -11.64 2.15 -4.41
C LEU A 30 -12.55 1.06 -3.84
N LEU A 31 -12.52 0.87 -2.53
CA LEU A 31 -13.40 -0.10 -1.89
C LEU A 31 -14.86 0.36 -1.90
N CYS A 32 -15.12 1.63 -1.66
CA CYS A 32 -16.47 2.17 -1.80
C CYS A 32 -17.01 1.94 -3.21
N GLU A 33 -16.21 2.21 -4.24
CA GLU A 33 -16.58 1.96 -5.64
C GLU A 33 -16.85 0.46 -5.88
N LYS A 34 -15.95 -0.41 -5.42
CA LYS A 34 -16.07 -1.88 -5.56
C LYS A 34 -17.34 -2.44 -4.94
N TYR A 35 -17.75 -1.90 -3.79
CA TYR A 35 -18.96 -2.35 -3.06
C TYR A 35 -20.18 -1.47 -3.32
N GLY A 36 -20.15 -0.59 -4.32
CA GLY A 36 -21.28 0.25 -4.70
C GLY A 36 -21.70 1.28 -3.65
N ILE A 37 -20.78 1.67 -2.78
CA ILE A 37 -21.03 2.68 -1.75
C ILE A 37 -20.69 4.07 -2.34
N LYS A 38 -21.68 4.96 -2.38
CA LYS A 38 -21.49 6.33 -2.89
C LYS A 38 -20.68 7.18 -1.90
N SER A 39 -19.96 8.16 -2.41
CA SER A 39 -19.07 9.02 -1.61
C SER A 39 -19.75 9.70 -0.42
N GLY A 40 -21.05 9.99 -0.49
CA GLY A 40 -21.82 10.60 0.60
C GLY A 40 -22.42 9.60 1.60
N GLU A 41 -22.29 8.30 1.36
CA GLU A 41 -22.89 7.26 2.22
C GLU A 41 -21.95 6.82 3.37
N ILE A 42 -20.76 7.39 3.47
CA ILE A 42 -19.82 7.18 4.59
C ILE A 42 -19.26 8.51 5.09
N ASN A 43 -18.99 8.58 6.38
CA ASN A 43 -18.28 9.70 6.98
C ASN A 43 -16.77 9.43 6.97
N LYS A 44 -15.97 10.40 6.50
CA LYS A 44 -14.51 10.28 6.40
C LYS A 44 -13.83 11.32 7.30
N PRO A 45 -13.78 11.11 8.62
CA PRO A 45 -13.01 11.98 9.51
C PRO A 45 -11.52 11.93 9.18
N GLU A 46 -10.90 13.13 9.10
CA GLU A 46 -9.46 13.27 8.87
C GLU A 46 -8.69 12.99 10.14
N ILE A 47 -7.90 11.91 10.16
CA ILE A 47 -7.02 11.57 11.28
C ILE A 47 -5.69 11.08 10.70
N ALA A 48 -4.75 12.00 10.52
CA ALA A 48 -3.47 11.70 9.84
C ALA A 48 -2.59 10.71 10.61
N GLN A 49 -2.61 10.77 11.94
CA GLN A 49 -1.72 9.96 12.79
C GLN A 49 -2.23 8.53 12.94
N ILE A 50 -1.42 7.56 12.48
CA ILE A 50 -1.76 6.12 12.53
C ILE A 50 -2.00 5.62 13.96
N PRO A 51 -1.15 5.94 14.97
CA PRO A 51 -1.41 5.51 16.35
C PRO A 51 -2.73 6.06 16.91
N LEU A 52 -3.08 7.30 16.56
CA LEU A 52 -4.35 7.90 16.99
C LEU A 52 -5.55 7.17 16.37
N ARG A 53 -5.49 6.83 15.06
CA ARG A 53 -6.54 6.03 14.42
C ARG A 53 -6.73 4.68 15.10
N LEU A 54 -5.62 3.98 15.45
CA LEU A 54 -5.69 2.72 16.19
C LEU A 54 -6.40 2.92 17.53
N ASN A 55 -6.02 3.92 18.31
CA ASN A 55 -6.64 4.22 19.60
C ASN A 55 -8.13 4.51 19.45
N MET A 56 -8.51 5.38 18.52
CA MET A 56 -9.91 5.73 18.28
C MET A 56 -10.75 4.51 17.86
N LEU A 57 -10.18 3.61 17.04
CA LEU A 57 -10.83 2.34 16.68
C LEU A 57 -11.03 1.45 17.92
N GLN A 58 -10.01 1.32 18.77
CA GLN A 58 -10.06 0.49 19.97
C GLN A 58 -11.08 1.00 21.00
N TYR A 59 -11.23 2.31 21.12
CA TYR A 59 -12.20 2.95 22.01
C TYR A 59 -13.59 3.15 21.38
N GLY A 60 -13.80 2.68 20.14
CA GLY A 60 -15.10 2.78 19.45
C GLY A 60 -15.50 4.19 19.05
N GLN A 61 -14.53 5.11 18.93
CA GLN A 61 -14.76 6.47 18.46
C GLN A 61 -14.86 6.58 16.94
N ILE A 62 -14.39 5.57 16.24
CA ILE A 62 -14.58 5.34 14.81
C ILE A 62 -14.93 3.87 14.60
N GLU A 63 -15.67 3.57 13.55
CA GLU A 63 -16.10 2.20 13.25
C GLU A 63 -15.08 1.44 12.39
N ALA A 64 -14.34 2.14 11.53
CA ALA A 64 -13.34 1.51 10.67
C ALA A 64 -12.19 2.46 10.32
N THR A 65 -11.07 1.88 9.91
CA THR A 65 -9.94 2.59 9.31
C THR A 65 -9.01 1.60 8.61
N PHE A 66 -8.16 2.08 7.69
CA PHE A 66 -7.01 1.33 7.22
C PHE A 66 -5.82 1.52 8.15
N LEU A 67 -5.19 0.41 8.51
CA LEU A 67 -3.97 0.39 9.31
C LEU A 67 -2.89 -0.42 8.58
N PRO A 68 -1.67 0.09 8.46
CA PRO A 68 -0.53 -0.73 8.05
C PRO A 68 -0.09 -1.63 9.21
N ASP A 69 0.63 -2.72 8.92
CA ASP A 69 1.33 -3.45 9.94
C ASP A 69 2.49 -2.61 10.53
N PRO A 70 2.78 -2.74 11.84
CA PRO A 70 2.19 -3.68 12.82
C PRO A 70 0.85 -3.25 13.43
N PHE A 71 0.32 -2.05 13.13
CA PHE A 71 -0.90 -1.51 13.76
C PHE A 71 -2.14 -2.35 13.45
N ALA A 72 -2.24 -2.91 12.24
CA ALA A 72 -3.34 -3.82 11.88
C ALA A 72 -3.31 -5.10 12.73
N ALA A 73 -2.13 -5.71 12.92
CA ALA A 73 -1.96 -6.87 13.78
C ALA A 73 -2.32 -6.56 15.24
N ILE A 74 -1.94 -5.38 15.75
CA ILE A 74 -2.30 -4.93 17.11
C ILE A 74 -3.83 -4.76 17.22
N ALA A 75 -4.48 -4.16 16.24
CA ALA A 75 -5.94 -4.00 16.23
C ALA A 75 -6.64 -5.35 16.28
N MET A 76 -6.23 -6.31 15.45
CA MET A 76 -6.79 -7.66 15.43
C MET A 76 -6.58 -8.40 16.75
N LYS A 77 -5.39 -8.30 17.35
CA LYS A 77 -5.11 -8.88 18.67
C LYS A 77 -6.02 -8.33 19.76
N ASN A 78 -6.38 -7.06 19.66
CA ASN A 78 -7.27 -6.38 20.61
C ASN A 78 -8.77 -6.60 20.29
N GLY A 79 -9.10 -7.56 19.42
CA GLY A 79 -10.45 -8.00 19.14
C GLY A 79 -11.17 -7.21 18.04
N ASN A 80 -10.45 -6.38 17.27
CA ASN A 80 -10.98 -5.80 16.05
C ASN A 80 -10.92 -6.82 14.90
N LYS A 81 -11.81 -6.66 13.92
CA LYS A 81 -11.88 -7.56 12.76
C LYS A 81 -11.24 -6.90 11.54
N SER A 82 -10.44 -7.65 10.80
CA SER A 82 -10.05 -7.27 9.45
C SER A 82 -11.18 -7.62 8.49
N LEU A 83 -11.77 -6.62 7.83
CA LEU A 83 -12.83 -6.82 6.84
C LEU A 83 -12.25 -7.13 5.46
N ILE A 84 -11.13 -6.47 5.13
CA ILE A 84 -10.47 -6.60 3.83
C ILE A 84 -9.02 -6.19 3.95
N SER A 85 -8.18 -6.74 3.11
CA SER A 85 -6.79 -6.33 2.96
C SER A 85 -6.50 -5.76 1.55
N THR A 86 -5.45 -4.97 1.42
CA THR A 86 -5.02 -4.45 0.10
C THR A 86 -4.60 -5.53 -0.89
N ARG A 87 -4.32 -6.76 -0.43
CA ARG A 87 -4.10 -7.93 -1.30
C ARG A 87 -5.30 -8.24 -2.18
N GLU A 88 -6.51 -8.04 -1.64
CA GLU A 88 -7.77 -8.32 -2.35
C GLU A 88 -8.12 -7.26 -3.40
N LEU A 89 -7.45 -6.10 -3.34
CA LEU A 89 -7.59 -5.05 -4.35
C LEU A 89 -6.74 -5.31 -5.60
N ASN A 90 -5.74 -6.20 -5.52
CA ASN A 90 -4.78 -6.50 -6.59
C ASN A 90 -4.16 -5.24 -7.22
N ILE A 91 -3.80 -4.26 -6.39
CA ILE A 91 -3.17 -3.00 -6.78
C ILE A 91 -1.85 -2.79 -6.04
N HIS A 92 -0.92 -2.08 -6.68
CA HIS A 92 0.33 -1.67 -6.07
C HIS A 92 0.21 -0.23 -5.59
N LEU A 93 0.13 -0.05 -4.29
CA LEU A 93 -0.17 1.24 -3.66
C LEU A 93 1.06 2.12 -3.41
N THR A 94 2.26 1.57 -3.52
CA THR A 94 3.50 2.30 -3.19
C THR A 94 4.60 2.00 -4.20
N GLY A 95 5.52 2.95 -4.34
CA GLY A 95 6.72 2.83 -5.16
C GLY A 95 7.88 3.62 -4.55
N THR A 96 9.10 3.36 -5.01
CA THR A 96 10.27 4.16 -4.63
C THR A 96 10.36 5.37 -5.55
N ALA A 97 10.36 6.57 -4.98
CA ALA A 97 10.50 7.82 -5.73
C ALA A 97 11.88 8.44 -5.48
N PHE A 98 12.42 9.07 -6.51
CA PHE A 98 13.67 9.82 -6.46
C PHE A 98 13.46 11.22 -7.02
N THR A 99 14.18 12.20 -6.50
CA THR A 99 14.23 13.53 -7.12
C THR A 99 15.04 13.49 -8.42
N GLU A 100 14.77 14.42 -9.34
CA GLU A 100 15.56 14.55 -10.57
C GLU A 100 17.05 14.74 -10.30
N THR A 101 17.40 15.51 -9.27
CA THR A 101 18.78 15.71 -8.84
C THR A 101 19.40 14.37 -8.43
N ALA A 102 18.72 13.56 -7.63
CA ALA A 102 19.22 12.24 -7.25
C ALA A 102 19.40 11.32 -8.46
N LEU A 103 18.46 11.32 -9.40
CA LEU A 103 18.56 10.54 -10.64
C LEU A 103 19.79 10.94 -11.50
N LYS A 104 20.18 12.22 -11.50
CA LYS A 104 21.33 12.73 -12.24
C LYS A 104 22.66 12.47 -11.49
N GLU A 105 22.70 12.78 -10.21
CA GLU A 105 23.97 12.86 -9.45
C GLU A 105 24.31 11.59 -8.67
N LYS A 106 23.30 10.76 -8.31
CA LYS A 106 23.49 9.58 -7.43
C LYS A 106 23.18 8.25 -8.13
N ARG A 107 23.56 8.16 -9.41
CA ARG A 107 23.24 6.96 -10.22
C ARG A 107 23.84 5.67 -9.66
N LYS A 108 25.05 5.72 -9.11
CA LYS A 108 25.72 4.54 -8.52
C LYS A 108 25.01 4.08 -7.25
N GLU A 109 24.62 5.02 -6.40
CA GLU A 109 23.93 4.77 -5.14
C GLU A 109 22.51 4.20 -5.39
N ILE A 110 21.77 4.77 -6.35
CA ILE A 110 20.46 4.26 -6.74
C ILE A 110 20.57 2.84 -7.29
N THR A 111 21.59 2.59 -8.15
CA THR A 111 21.85 1.24 -8.67
C THR A 111 22.18 0.26 -7.53
N ALA A 112 22.98 0.68 -6.55
CA ALA A 112 23.33 -0.13 -5.39
C ALA A 112 22.09 -0.41 -4.52
N LEU A 113 21.22 0.59 -4.31
CA LEU A 113 19.96 0.44 -3.58
C LEU A 113 19.04 -0.60 -4.24
N ILE A 114 18.85 -0.52 -5.56
CA ILE A 114 17.99 -1.49 -6.28
C ILE A 114 18.59 -2.89 -6.26
N LYS A 115 19.92 -3.03 -6.37
CA LYS A 115 20.61 -4.32 -6.20
C LYS A 115 20.41 -4.86 -4.78
N GLY A 116 20.59 -4.03 -3.77
CA GLY A 116 20.37 -4.38 -2.37
C GLY A 116 18.93 -4.83 -2.10
N TYR A 117 17.95 -4.09 -2.62
CA TYR A 117 16.52 -4.48 -2.56
C TYR A 117 16.31 -5.88 -3.17
N ASN A 118 16.83 -6.14 -4.37
CA ASN A 118 16.67 -7.43 -5.02
C ASN A 118 17.34 -8.58 -4.25
N LEU A 119 18.49 -8.33 -3.61
CA LEU A 119 19.13 -9.30 -2.72
C LEU A 119 18.29 -9.55 -1.47
N GLY A 120 17.72 -8.50 -0.87
CA GLY A 120 16.79 -8.60 0.25
C GLY A 120 15.55 -9.44 -0.10
N VAL A 121 14.96 -9.20 -1.27
CA VAL A 121 13.84 -10.02 -1.76
C VAL A 121 14.21 -11.51 -1.86
N LYS A 122 15.37 -11.83 -2.46
CA LYS A 122 15.86 -13.21 -2.54
C LYS A 122 16.05 -13.82 -1.14
N HIS A 123 16.60 -13.06 -0.22
CA HIS A 123 16.82 -13.51 1.15
C HIS A 123 15.47 -13.81 1.84
N ILE A 124 14.52 -12.90 1.81
CA ILE A 124 13.19 -13.11 2.39
C ILE A 124 12.48 -14.31 1.79
N GLN A 125 12.58 -14.51 0.48
CA GLN A 125 11.99 -15.67 -0.21
C GLN A 125 12.60 -17.01 0.19
N ALA A 126 13.86 -17.02 0.64
CA ALA A 126 14.57 -18.21 1.10
C ALA A 126 14.42 -18.46 2.62
N CYS A 127 13.95 -17.49 3.38
CA CYS A 127 13.82 -17.59 4.83
C CYS A 127 12.70 -18.56 5.24
N SER A 128 12.98 -19.34 6.25
CA SER A 128 11.97 -20.08 7.01
C SER A 128 11.06 -19.12 7.79
N PRO A 129 9.85 -19.53 8.22
CA PRO A 129 8.98 -18.70 9.07
C PRO A 129 9.66 -18.22 10.36
N LYS A 130 10.57 -19.03 10.93
CA LYS A 130 11.34 -18.66 12.12
C LYS A 130 12.31 -17.52 11.83
N GLU A 131 13.04 -17.60 10.73
CA GLU A 131 13.98 -16.55 10.32
C GLU A 131 13.25 -15.25 9.96
N LEU A 132 12.08 -15.31 9.29
CA LEU A 132 11.24 -14.15 9.04
C LEU A 132 10.77 -13.50 10.34
N ASN A 133 10.38 -14.29 11.33
CA ASN A 133 10.01 -13.77 12.63
C ASN A 133 11.18 -13.06 13.32
N LEU A 134 12.40 -13.61 13.24
CA LEU A 134 13.61 -12.97 13.78
C LEU A 134 13.92 -11.63 13.08
N LEU A 135 13.76 -11.56 11.75
CA LEU A 135 13.90 -10.30 11.02
C LEU A 135 12.91 -9.23 11.51
N LEU A 136 11.66 -9.60 11.75
CA LEU A 136 10.66 -8.68 12.25
C LEU A 136 10.94 -8.23 13.70
N THR A 137 11.41 -9.12 14.55
CA THR A 137 11.67 -8.81 15.97
C THR A 137 12.99 -8.07 16.15
N GLU A 138 14.08 -8.54 15.58
CA GLU A 138 15.41 -7.98 15.81
C GLU A 138 15.73 -6.78 14.93
N ALA A 139 15.40 -6.84 13.64
CA ALA A 139 15.72 -5.75 12.71
C ALA A 139 14.63 -4.66 12.67
N ALA A 140 13.36 -5.02 12.76
CA ALA A 140 12.25 -4.07 12.74
C ALA A 140 11.73 -3.67 14.14
N GLY A 141 12.23 -4.29 15.22
CA GLY A 141 11.84 -3.97 16.59
C GLY A 141 10.38 -4.30 16.94
N ILE A 142 9.75 -5.20 16.19
CA ILE A 142 8.36 -5.58 16.41
C ILE A 142 8.29 -6.64 17.52
N PRO A 143 7.45 -6.47 18.55
CA PRO A 143 7.31 -7.49 19.57
C PRO A 143 6.94 -8.86 18.99
N ASP A 144 7.56 -9.95 19.47
CA ASP A 144 7.40 -11.32 18.95
C ASP A 144 5.93 -11.75 18.82
N TYR A 145 5.12 -11.41 19.83
CA TYR A 145 3.70 -11.75 19.83
C TYR A 145 2.86 -10.98 18.76
N ILE A 146 3.39 -9.87 18.23
CA ILE A 146 2.81 -9.15 17.10
C ILE A 146 3.41 -9.66 15.79
N ALA A 147 4.72 -9.87 15.73
CA ALA A 147 5.41 -10.36 14.55
C ALA A 147 4.80 -11.65 14.00
N LYS A 148 4.37 -12.55 14.88
CA LYS A 148 3.67 -13.81 14.54
C LYS A 148 2.29 -13.62 13.87
N LEU A 149 1.69 -12.44 13.98
CA LEU A 149 0.40 -12.12 13.37
C LEU A 149 0.55 -11.42 12.02
N ILE A 150 1.76 -10.94 11.69
CA ILE A 150 2.02 -10.21 10.46
C ILE A 150 2.15 -11.19 9.29
N LEU A 151 1.34 -10.99 8.27
CA LEU A 151 1.44 -11.70 7.02
C LEU A 151 2.24 -10.86 6.03
N LEU A 152 3.51 -11.20 5.83
CA LEU A 152 4.35 -10.49 4.86
C LEU A 152 3.79 -10.66 3.44
N PRO A 153 3.81 -9.62 2.61
CA PRO A 153 3.42 -9.73 1.20
C PRO A 153 4.45 -10.57 0.42
N SER A 154 4.04 -11.10 -0.72
CA SER A 154 4.96 -11.72 -1.66
C SER A 154 5.79 -10.64 -2.33
N TYR A 155 6.98 -10.38 -1.79
CA TYR A 155 7.92 -9.45 -2.39
C TYR A 155 8.44 -9.96 -3.73
N THR A 156 8.53 -9.07 -4.71
CA THR A 156 9.10 -9.35 -6.04
C THR A 156 10.31 -8.45 -6.28
N PRO A 157 11.28 -8.88 -7.12
CA PRO A 157 12.36 -8.00 -7.53
C PRO A 157 11.85 -6.68 -8.09
N ALA A 158 12.68 -5.65 -7.99
CA ALA A 158 12.35 -4.32 -8.51
C ALA A 158 11.91 -4.41 -9.98
N LYS A 159 10.75 -3.89 -10.26
CA LYS A 159 10.12 -3.90 -11.59
C LYS A 159 9.50 -2.54 -11.89
N ARG A 160 9.18 -2.32 -13.17
CA ARG A 160 8.41 -1.16 -13.60
C ARG A 160 7.06 -1.13 -12.86
N PRO A 161 6.62 0.03 -12.36
CA PRO A 161 5.25 0.20 -11.89
C PRO A 161 4.21 -0.20 -12.96
N ASP A 162 3.09 -0.71 -12.52
CA ASP A 162 1.99 -1.04 -13.42
C ASP A 162 1.37 0.24 -13.99
N GLU A 163 1.22 0.32 -15.31
CA GLU A 163 0.67 1.50 -15.97
C GLU A 163 -0.79 1.73 -15.65
N GLN A 164 -1.53 0.66 -15.38
CA GLN A 164 -2.94 0.76 -14.99
C GLN A 164 -3.07 1.39 -13.60
N ASP A 165 -2.23 0.96 -12.64
CA ASP A 165 -2.21 1.54 -11.29
C ASP A 165 -1.89 3.04 -11.35
N ILE A 166 -0.91 3.44 -12.19
CA ILE A 166 -0.55 4.85 -12.39
C ILE A 166 -1.73 5.63 -13.00
N ARG A 167 -2.34 5.13 -14.07
CA ARG A 167 -3.49 5.80 -14.71
C ARG A 167 -4.68 5.95 -13.78
N GLN A 168 -4.99 4.92 -13.00
CA GLN A 168 -6.08 4.97 -12.01
C GLN A 168 -5.79 6.00 -10.91
N THR A 169 -4.55 6.03 -10.41
CA THR A 169 -4.14 7.00 -9.39
C THR A 169 -4.21 8.44 -9.92
N ILE A 170 -3.75 8.69 -11.15
CA ILE A 170 -3.85 10.02 -11.80
C ILE A 170 -5.32 10.43 -11.94
N LYS A 171 -6.18 9.53 -12.42
CA LYS A 171 -7.62 9.78 -12.53
C LYS A 171 -8.24 10.15 -11.18
N TRP A 172 -7.90 9.39 -10.14
CA TRP A 172 -8.40 9.65 -8.79
C TRP A 172 -7.91 11.02 -8.24
N LEU A 173 -6.63 11.35 -8.43
CA LEU A 173 -6.06 12.64 -8.01
C LEU A 173 -6.70 13.83 -8.74
N ARG A 174 -7.01 13.70 -10.03
CA ARG A 174 -7.78 14.72 -10.77
C ARG A 174 -9.18 14.91 -10.20
N ASN A 175 -9.90 13.81 -9.98
CA ASN A 175 -11.25 13.85 -9.39
C ASN A 175 -11.27 14.51 -8.00
N LYS A 176 -10.12 14.50 -7.30
CA LYS A 176 -9.92 15.19 -6.02
C LYS A 176 -9.36 16.61 -6.16
N ASN A 177 -9.17 17.13 -7.37
CA ASN A 177 -8.53 18.42 -7.63
C ASN A 177 -7.13 18.55 -6.99
N LYS A 178 -6.36 17.45 -6.95
CA LYS A 178 -5.01 17.40 -6.37
C LYS A 178 -3.91 17.63 -7.40
N ILE A 179 -4.20 17.41 -8.66
CA ILE A 179 -3.30 17.64 -9.79
C ILE A 179 -4.08 18.33 -10.92
N PRO A 180 -3.40 19.04 -11.84
CA PRO A 180 -4.03 19.66 -13.01
C PRO A 180 -4.72 18.62 -13.90
N ASP A 181 -5.81 19.02 -14.55
CA ASP A 181 -6.59 18.15 -15.44
C ASP A 181 -5.78 17.63 -16.64
N ASN A 182 -4.84 18.43 -17.13
CA ASN A 182 -3.97 18.08 -18.24
C ASN A 182 -2.76 17.21 -17.87
N TYR A 183 -2.50 16.96 -16.58
CA TYR A 183 -1.37 16.12 -16.17
C TYR A 183 -1.59 14.66 -16.55
N GLN A 184 -0.68 14.07 -17.35
CA GLN A 184 -0.79 12.69 -17.84
C GLN A 184 0.22 11.73 -17.20
N GLY A 185 1.13 12.22 -16.35
CA GLY A 185 2.17 11.41 -15.73
C GLY A 185 3.37 11.13 -16.64
N GLU A 186 3.59 11.98 -17.64
CA GLU A 186 4.76 11.92 -18.49
C GLU A 186 6.01 12.02 -17.61
N ASN A 187 7.01 11.19 -17.91
CA ASN A 187 8.29 11.13 -17.19
C ASN A 187 8.18 10.72 -15.70
N LEU A 188 7.03 10.23 -15.25
CA LEU A 188 6.89 9.76 -13.87
C LEU A 188 7.66 8.45 -13.61
N ILE A 189 7.86 7.62 -14.64
CA ILE A 189 8.48 6.30 -14.52
C ILE A 189 9.85 6.30 -15.16
N ASP A 190 10.91 6.08 -14.36
CA ASP A 190 12.26 5.83 -14.85
C ASP A 190 12.62 4.35 -14.66
N THR A 191 12.92 3.68 -15.77
CA THR A 191 13.32 2.26 -15.79
C THR A 191 14.82 2.05 -16.01
N THR A 192 15.59 3.12 -16.12
CA THR A 192 17.04 3.05 -16.47
C THR A 192 17.90 2.35 -15.43
N PHE A 193 17.38 2.21 -14.21
CA PHE A 193 18.06 1.53 -13.09
C PHE A 193 17.61 0.08 -12.91
N LEU A 194 16.62 -0.38 -13.67
CA LEU A 194 16.14 -1.75 -13.58
C LEU A 194 17.12 -2.72 -14.29
N PRO A 195 17.25 -3.97 -13.81
CA PRO A 195 18.05 -4.98 -14.49
C PRO A 195 17.56 -5.23 -15.93
N ARG A 196 18.50 -5.32 -16.89
CA ARG A 196 18.18 -5.51 -18.33
C ARG A 196 17.44 -6.81 -18.66
N THR A 197 17.37 -7.78 -17.77
CA THR A 197 16.81 -9.12 -18.01
C THR A 197 15.28 -9.19 -17.98
N MET A 198 14.56 -8.09 -17.74
CA MET A 198 13.08 -8.08 -17.70
C MET A 198 12.41 -7.41 -18.92
N ASN A 199 13.14 -7.15 -20.01
CA ASN A 199 12.56 -6.49 -21.20
C ASN A 199 12.21 -7.46 -22.36
N THR A 200 12.10 -8.78 -22.14
CA THR A 200 11.93 -9.76 -23.22
C THR A 200 10.48 -10.21 -23.47
N SER A 201 9.46 -9.46 -23.11
CA SER A 201 8.06 -9.83 -23.45
C SER A 201 7.27 -8.85 -24.30
N ALA A 202 7.91 -7.81 -24.89
CA ALA A 202 7.18 -6.81 -25.68
C ALA A 202 7.45 -6.84 -27.21
N ASN A 203 8.21 -7.80 -27.75
CA ASN A 203 8.56 -7.78 -29.20
C ASN A 203 8.43 -9.15 -29.89
N ARG A 204 7.28 -9.83 -29.77
CA ARG A 204 6.97 -11.02 -30.57
C ARG A 204 5.71 -10.92 -31.45
N HIS A 205 5.21 -9.75 -31.75
CA HIS A 205 4.08 -9.59 -32.69
C HIS A 205 4.31 -8.50 -33.73
N ALA A 206 5.50 -8.43 -34.30
CA ALA A 206 5.73 -7.61 -35.48
C ALA A 206 6.70 -8.34 -36.44
N LYS A 207 6.22 -9.46 -37.04
CA LYS A 207 6.70 -10.04 -38.32
C LYS A 207 5.89 -11.29 -38.62
N ARG A 208 4.77 -11.12 -39.27
CA ARG A 208 4.26 -12.00 -40.34
C ARG A 208 3.25 -11.19 -41.15
#